data_c04cb9e30a241f4059079e203db5a527
#
_entry.id   c04cb9e30a241f4059079e203db5a527
#
_cell.length_a   1.000
_cell.length_b   1.000
_cell.length_c   1.000
_cell.angle_alpha   90.00
_cell.angle_beta   90.00
_cell.angle_gamma   90.00
#
_symmetry.space_group_name_H-M   'P 1'
#
loop_
_entity.id
_entity.type
_entity.pdbx_description
1 polymer ?
#
loop_
_entity_poly.entity_id
_entity_poly.type
_entity_poly.pdbx_seq_one_letter_code
_entity_poly.pdbx_strand_id
1 'polypeptide(L)'
;MKPKVFLTRELPPECMRLLTESTELSYNHEDRVLTKQEIISGVQNMDGLICLLTDTIDDEILAAGSKLQVVSNFAVGFNNIDVNAATRRQI
;
A
#
# COMPACT_ATOMS: atom_id res chain seq x y z
N MET A 1 -10.25 14.81 9.09
CA MET A 1 -9.13 13.92 9.44
C MET A 1 -8.65 13.21 8.17
N LYS A 2 -7.36 13.18 7.95
CA LYS A 2 -6.80 12.56 6.75
C LYS A 2 -6.61 11.06 6.98
N PRO A 3 -6.86 10.23 5.96
CA PRO A 3 -6.57 8.79 6.06
C PRO A 3 -5.08 8.53 6.17
N LYS A 4 -4.73 7.46 6.87
CA LYS A 4 -3.33 7.02 6.98
C LYS A 4 -3.04 6.06 5.83
N VAL A 5 -2.02 6.37 5.06
CA VAL A 5 -1.67 5.60 3.86
C VAL A 5 -0.20 5.19 3.91
N PHE A 6 0.07 3.93 3.58
CA PHE A 6 1.42 3.43 3.40
C PHE A 6 1.71 3.25 1.91
N LEU A 7 2.83 3.80 1.46
CA LEU A 7 3.30 3.71 0.08
C LEU A 7 4.61 2.93 0.06
N THR A 8 4.69 1.89 -0.74
CA THR A 8 5.83 0.98 -0.73
C THR A 8 7.10 1.55 -1.36
N ARG A 9 6.99 2.60 -2.15
CA ARG A 9 8.15 3.28 -2.74
C ARG A 9 7.75 4.66 -3.23
N GLU A 10 8.66 5.62 -3.14
CA GLU A 10 8.40 7.00 -3.54
C GLU A 10 7.96 7.08 -5.02
N LEU A 11 6.94 7.89 -5.26
CA LEU A 11 6.38 8.15 -6.58
C LEU A 11 6.94 9.48 -7.14
N PRO A 12 6.63 9.82 -8.41
CA PRO A 12 7.03 11.13 -8.95
C PRO A 12 6.57 12.29 -8.07
N PRO A 13 7.30 13.41 -8.07
CA PRO A 13 7.04 14.53 -7.14
C PRO A 13 5.61 15.04 -7.13
N GLU A 14 4.95 15.08 -8.28
CA GLU A 14 3.56 15.56 -8.35
C GLU A 14 2.61 14.64 -7.59
N CYS A 15 2.82 13.32 -7.70
CA CYS A 15 2.03 12.35 -6.97
C CYS A 15 2.29 12.45 -5.48
N MET A 16 3.55 12.59 -5.09
CA MET A 16 3.94 12.73 -3.69
C MET A 16 3.30 13.95 -3.06
N ARG A 17 3.27 15.07 -3.78
CA ARG A 17 2.65 16.29 -3.28
C ARG A 17 1.17 16.09 -3.01
N LEU A 18 0.44 15.48 -3.95
CA LEU A 18 -0.99 15.21 -3.79
C LEU A 18 -1.25 14.30 -2.60
N LEU A 19 -0.47 13.23 -2.46
CA LEU A 19 -0.62 12.30 -1.35
C LEU A 19 -0.33 12.96 -0.01
N THR A 20 0.74 13.76 0.06
CA THR A 20 1.12 14.45 1.29
C THR A 20 0.05 15.44 1.74
N GLU A 21 -0.60 16.10 0.78
CA GLU A 21 -1.67 17.06 1.08
C GLU A 21 -2.96 16.35 1.51
N SER A 22 -3.23 15.17 0.95
CA SER A 22 -4.52 14.49 1.11
C SER A 22 -4.52 13.41 2.18
N THR A 23 -3.35 12.90 2.59
CA THR A 23 -3.24 11.78 3.51
C THR A 23 -2.14 12.01 4.54
N GLU A 24 -2.22 11.22 5.64
CA GLU A 24 -1.06 11.06 6.51
C GLU A 24 -0.21 9.96 5.90
N LEU A 25 0.78 10.34 5.11
CA LEU A 25 1.56 9.44 4.29
C LEU A 25 2.82 8.94 5.00
N SER A 26 2.98 7.62 5.04
CA SER A 26 4.23 6.96 5.41
C SER A 26 4.72 6.22 4.18
N TYR A 27 6.00 6.32 3.84
CA TYR A 27 6.50 5.68 2.64
C TYR A 27 7.95 5.25 2.75
N ASN A 28 8.34 4.31 1.88
CA ASN A 28 9.73 3.88 1.77
C ASN A 28 10.54 4.96 1.04
N HIS A 29 11.55 5.51 1.73
CA HIS A 29 12.42 6.55 1.16
C HIS A 29 13.54 5.98 0.31
N GLU A 30 13.75 4.67 0.34
CA GLU A 30 14.79 4.02 -0.43
C GLU A 30 14.25 3.58 -1.79
N ASP A 31 15.07 3.66 -2.82
CA ASP A 31 14.66 3.24 -4.18
C ASP A 31 14.90 1.74 -4.34
N ARG A 32 14.08 0.94 -3.65
CA ARG A 32 14.17 -0.53 -3.69
C ARG A 32 12.81 -1.14 -3.39
N VAL A 33 12.64 -2.38 -3.78
CA VAL A 33 11.46 -3.17 -3.43
C VAL A 33 11.57 -3.58 -1.96
N LEU A 34 10.50 -3.37 -1.20
CA LEU A 34 10.44 -3.77 0.19
C LEU A 34 10.28 -5.29 0.31
N THR A 35 10.80 -5.85 1.39
CA THR A 35 10.53 -7.24 1.73
C THR A 35 9.09 -7.38 2.23
N LYS A 36 8.57 -8.61 2.21
CA LYS A 36 7.23 -8.89 2.72
C LYS A 36 7.07 -8.42 4.17
N GLN A 37 8.08 -8.66 5.01
CA GLN A 37 8.03 -8.26 6.41
C GLN A 37 8.00 -6.74 6.57
N GLU A 38 8.70 -6.01 5.72
CA GLU A 38 8.67 -4.55 5.75
C GLU A 38 7.28 -4.02 5.38
N ILE A 39 6.62 -4.66 4.39
CA ILE A 39 5.27 -4.26 4.01
C ILE A 39 4.27 -4.60 5.12
N ILE A 40 4.41 -5.76 5.74
CA ILE A 40 3.58 -6.17 6.88
C ILE A 40 3.67 -5.14 8.01
N SER A 41 4.89 -4.70 8.33
CA SER A 41 5.08 -3.68 9.35
C SER A 41 4.47 -2.34 8.93
N GLY A 42 4.60 -2.00 7.65
CA GLY A 42 4.13 -0.70 7.14
C GLY A 42 2.62 -0.56 7.11
N VAL A 43 1.88 -1.64 6.86
CA VAL A 43 0.42 -1.55 6.72
C VAL A 43 -0.32 -1.57 8.05
N GLN A 44 0.36 -1.79 9.15
CA GLN A 44 -0.31 -1.82 10.46
C GLN A 44 -0.89 -0.45 10.80
N ASN A 45 -2.16 -0.43 11.18
CA ASN A 45 -2.91 0.78 11.50
C ASN A 45 -3.10 1.76 10.33
N MET A 46 -2.91 1.30 9.10
CA MET A 46 -3.12 2.11 7.91
C MET A 46 -4.52 1.89 7.35
N ASP A 47 -5.09 2.96 6.77
CA ASP A 47 -6.40 2.90 6.11
C ASP A 47 -6.26 2.51 4.65
N GLY A 48 -5.12 2.81 4.03
CA GLY A 48 -4.86 2.50 2.64
C GLY A 48 -3.43 2.06 2.40
N LEU A 49 -3.25 1.29 1.33
CA LEU A 49 -1.94 0.84 0.85
C LEU A 49 -1.82 1.20 -0.62
N ILE A 50 -0.73 1.86 -0.98
CA ILE A 50 -0.38 2.10 -2.37
C ILE A 50 0.86 1.26 -2.67
N CYS A 51 0.76 0.37 -3.64
CA CYS A 51 1.85 -0.52 -4.03
C CYS A 51 2.19 -0.35 -5.51
N LEU A 52 3.30 -0.95 -5.92
CA LEU A 52 3.76 -0.94 -7.29
C LEU A 52 3.74 -2.35 -7.86
N LEU A 53 3.91 -2.47 -9.17
CA LEU A 53 3.87 -3.75 -9.85
C LEU A 53 4.92 -4.73 -9.31
N THR A 54 6.02 -4.22 -8.79
CA THR A 54 7.10 -5.03 -8.23
C THR A 54 6.79 -5.60 -6.84
N ASP A 55 5.70 -5.15 -6.22
CA ASP A 55 5.30 -5.64 -4.90
C ASP A 55 4.28 -6.76 -5.06
N THR A 56 4.38 -7.79 -4.21
CA THR A 56 3.39 -8.87 -4.17
C THR A 56 2.55 -8.70 -2.91
N ILE A 57 1.26 -8.46 -3.09
CA ILE A 57 0.33 -8.22 -1.99
C ILE A 57 -0.55 -9.44 -1.83
N ASP A 58 -0.19 -10.29 -0.87
CA ASP A 58 -0.89 -11.54 -0.60
C ASP A 58 -1.79 -11.45 0.62
N ASP A 59 -2.44 -12.56 0.94
CA ASP A 59 -3.38 -12.62 2.06
C ASP A 59 -2.71 -12.28 3.40
N GLU A 60 -1.47 -12.67 3.59
CA GLU A 60 -0.76 -12.39 4.84
C GLU A 60 -0.55 -10.89 5.05
N ILE A 61 -0.22 -10.17 3.99
CA ILE A 61 -0.07 -8.71 4.05
C ILE A 61 -1.42 -8.07 4.33
N LEU A 62 -2.47 -8.52 3.63
CA LEU A 62 -3.81 -7.97 3.83
C LEU A 62 -4.32 -8.24 5.23
N ALA A 63 -3.99 -9.40 5.80
CA ALA A 63 -4.36 -9.73 7.17
C ALA A 63 -3.65 -8.82 8.17
N ALA A 64 -2.39 -8.48 7.92
CA ALA A 64 -1.62 -7.58 8.79
C ALA A 64 -2.20 -6.17 8.80
N GLY A 65 -2.76 -5.74 7.67
CA GLY A 65 -3.45 -4.45 7.57
C GLY A 65 -4.90 -4.54 7.99
N SER A 66 -5.16 -4.80 9.27
CA SER A 66 -6.51 -5.04 9.77
C SER A 66 -7.47 -3.87 9.58
N LYS A 67 -6.95 -2.65 9.40
CA LYS A 67 -7.76 -1.46 9.16
C LYS A 67 -7.80 -1.04 7.70
N LEU A 68 -7.16 -1.78 6.81
CA LEU A 68 -7.12 -1.42 5.40
C LEU A 68 -8.51 -1.42 4.78
N GLN A 69 -8.83 -0.34 4.10
CA GLN A 69 -10.08 -0.16 3.37
C GLN A 69 -9.85 -0.18 1.86
N VAL A 70 -8.63 0.10 1.43
CA VAL A 70 -8.32 0.20 0.00
C VAL A 70 -6.86 -0.17 -0.26
N VAL A 71 -6.64 -0.84 -1.39
CA VAL A 71 -5.30 -1.06 -1.94
C VAL A 71 -5.30 -0.49 -3.35
N SER A 72 -4.37 0.42 -3.61
CA SER A 72 -4.22 1.04 -4.92
C SER A 72 -2.90 0.60 -5.52
N ASN A 73 -2.92 0.18 -6.77
CA ASN A 73 -1.74 -0.32 -7.46
C ASN A 73 -1.26 0.69 -8.50
N PHE A 74 -0.07 1.23 -8.30
CA PHE A 74 0.53 2.16 -9.27
C PHE A 74 1.18 1.34 -10.39
N ALA A 75 0.34 0.75 -11.24
CA ALA A 75 0.76 -0.16 -12.30
C ALA A 75 -0.39 -0.37 -13.28
N VAL A 76 -0.09 -1.00 -14.40
CA VAL A 76 -1.12 -1.47 -15.33
C VAL A 76 -1.47 -2.90 -14.90
N GLY A 77 -2.75 -3.12 -14.56
CA GLY A 77 -3.21 -4.43 -14.11
C GLY A 77 -3.10 -4.63 -12.61
N PHE A 78 -3.35 -5.85 -12.16
CA PHE A 78 -3.43 -6.16 -10.72
C PHE A 78 -2.96 -7.59 -10.40
N ASN A 79 -2.18 -8.21 -11.26
CA ASN A 79 -1.72 -9.60 -11.07
C ASN A 79 -0.85 -9.78 -9.81
N ASN A 80 -0.27 -8.70 -9.33
CA ASN A 80 0.57 -8.71 -8.13
C ASN A 80 -0.24 -8.63 -6.83
N ILE A 81 -1.56 -8.53 -6.92
CA ILE A 81 -2.45 -8.43 -5.76
C ILE A 81 -3.36 -9.67 -5.73
N ASP A 82 -3.47 -10.30 -4.56
CA ASP A 82 -4.42 -11.40 -4.37
C ASP A 82 -5.82 -10.80 -4.22
N VAL A 83 -6.50 -10.65 -5.34
CA VAL A 83 -7.83 -10.02 -5.38
C VAL A 83 -8.86 -10.84 -4.61
N ASN A 84 -8.75 -12.17 -4.63
CA ASN A 84 -9.68 -13.03 -3.90
C ASN A 84 -9.54 -12.81 -2.39
N ALA A 85 -8.31 -12.70 -1.90
CA ALA A 85 -8.05 -12.42 -0.49
C ALA A 85 -8.60 -11.04 -0.11
N ALA A 86 -8.38 -10.03 -0.95
CA ALA A 86 -8.90 -8.69 -0.70
C ALA A 86 -10.42 -8.69 -0.64
N THR A 87 -11.07 -9.40 -1.56
CA THR A 87 -12.53 -9.51 -1.58
C THR A 87 -13.06 -10.15 -0.31
N ARG A 88 -12.41 -11.23 0.16
CA ARG A 88 -12.81 -11.90 1.41
C ARG A 88 -12.69 -10.98 2.62
N ARG A 89 -11.77 -10.03 2.58
CA ARG A 89 -11.54 -9.07 3.66
C ARG A 89 -12.24 -7.75 3.46
N GLN A 90 -13.03 -7.63 2.39
CA GLN A 90 -13.81 -6.42 2.06
C GLN A 90 -12.91 -5.19 1.83
N ILE A 91 -11.79 -5.43 1.19
CA ILE A 91 -10.85 -4.36 0.83
C ILE A 91 -11.02 -3.97 -0.64
#